data_d8e477029b20b8b9c0fc24e545868205
#
_entry.id   d8e477029b20b8b9c0fc24e545868205
#
_cell.length_a   1.000
_cell.length_b   1.000
_cell.length_c   1.000
_cell.angle_alpha   90.00
_cell.angle_beta   90.00
_cell.angle_gamma   90.00
#
_symmetry.space_group_name_H-M   'P 1'
#
loop_
_entity.id
_entity.type
_entity.pdbx_description
1 polymer ?
#
loop_
_entity_poly.entity_id
_entity_poly.type
_entity_poly.pdbx_seq_one_letter_code
_entity_poly.pdbx_strand_id
1 'polypeptide(L)'
;MTAEFSAKYGAALTGSDWVGLPLRIGYVPESGRVEGLSTESDAVLVWAGGPSQVDIHFADPTSGEVREHSFERLSGMMDLLPRRTRLHSVAWRGRPSVCTSVNFPEASMLALCSSPSTGLVPERGPQFGLIDAHVVDLVHRLQAQAEGQEYFGAVYVQSLSLALASYLSARYGAGAKAALSLRNASLSSSQRAQIEKFVDGELSSNFGLVDLAGLVGYSPDHFSRLFKHAFHQTPYQYVLSRRIERAMAMLRDERLSIAEIALACGFSNQGHLTTAFKRRTGTTPGAYRKR
;
A
#
# COMPACT_ATOMS: atom_id res chain seq x y z
N MET A 1 -17.97 -3.04 -16.20
CA MET A 1 -17.66 -3.37 -17.62
C MET A 1 -18.99 -3.53 -18.33
N THR A 2 -19.22 -2.83 -19.43
CA THR A 2 -20.53 -2.85 -20.10
C THR A 2 -20.80 -4.19 -20.78
N ALA A 3 -22.09 -4.46 -21.02
CA ALA A 3 -22.51 -5.64 -21.79
C ALA A 3 -21.77 -5.77 -23.13
N GLU A 4 -21.48 -4.65 -23.81
CA GLU A 4 -20.79 -4.64 -25.11
C GLU A 4 -19.31 -5.01 -25.05
N PHE A 5 -18.54 -4.50 -24.06
CA PHE A 5 -17.15 -4.95 -23.88
C PHE A 5 -17.12 -6.42 -23.49
N SER A 6 -18.05 -6.81 -22.62
CA SER A 6 -18.20 -8.18 -22.18
C SER A 6 -18.60 -9.14 -23.30
N ALA A 7 -19.49 -8.73 -24.18
CA ALA A 7 -19.91 -9.54 -25.32
C ALA A 7 -18.78 -9.74 -26.35
N LYS A 8 -17.88 -8.76 -26.45
CA LYS A 8 -16.80 -8.79 -27.44
C LYS A 8 -15.50 -9.39 -26.91
N TYR A 9 -15.17 -9.16 -25.64
CA TYR A 9 -13.86 -9.47 -25.07
C TYR A 9 -13.89 -10.22 -23.75
N GLY A 10 -15.07 -10.47 -23.14
CA GLY A 10 -15.14 -11.07 -21.83
C GLY A 10 -16.31 -12.02 -21.59
N ALA A 11 -16.09 -12.99 -20.72
CA ALA A 11 -17.08 -13.93 -20.25
C ALA A 11 -17.31 -13.78 -18.74
N ALA A 12 -18.54 -14.09 -18.28
CA ALA A 12 -18.78 -14.27 -16.85
C ALA A 12 -18.02 -15.51 -16.39
N LEU A 13 -17.18 -15.35 -15.38
CA LEU A 13 -16.46 -16.45 -14.75
C LEU A 13 -17.30 -17.11 -13.65
N THR A 14 -18.26 -16.37 -13.10
CA THR A 14 -19.13 -16.80 -12.01
C THR A 14 -20.59 -16.88 -12.46
N GLY A 15 -21.25 -17.99 -12.09
CA GLY A 15 -22.69 -18.23 -12.38
C GLY A 15 -23.61 -17.85 -11.23
N SER A 16 -24.89 -18.28 -11.34
CA SER A 16 -25.94 -18.01 -10.33
C SER A 16 -25.65 -18.61 -8.94
N ASP A 17 -24.90 -19.71 -8.90
CA ASP A 17 -24.60 -20.44 -7.65
C ASP A 17 -23.36 -19.88 -6.91
N TRP A 18 -22.73 -18.84 -7.48
CA TRP A 18 -21.58 -18.19 -6.88
C TRP A 18 -22.00 -17.30 -5.70
N VAL A 19 -21.38 -17.51 -4.56
CA VAL A 19 -21.70 -16.85 -3.28
C VAL A 19 -20.83 -15.63 -2.97
N GLY A 20 -19.87 -15.31 -3.85
CA GLY A 20 -18.95 -14.18 -3.69
C GLY A 20 -19.28 -12.99 -4.60
N LEU A 21 -18.32 -12.09 -4.73
CA LEU A 21 -18.42 -10.98 -5.68
C LEU A 21 -18.35 -11.51 -7.12
N PRO A 22 -19.20 -11.01 -8.05
CA PRO A 22 -19.19 -11.45 -9.44
C PRO A 22 -17.87 -11.15 -10.11
N LEU A 23 -17.31 -12.16 -10.79
CA LEU A 23 -16.07 -12.07 -11.58
C LEU A 23 -16.36 -12.22 -13.07
N ARG A 24 -15.57 -11.52 -13.87
CA ARG A 24 -15.52 -11.68 -15.32
C ARG A 24 -14.07 -11.69 -15.77
N ILE A 25 -13.79 -12.45 -16.82
CA ILE A 25 -12.49 -12.49 -17.47
C ILE A 25 -12.62 -11.94 -18.89
N GLY A 26 -11.70 -11.06 -19.30
CA GLY A 26 -11.66 -10.47 -20.62
C GLY A 26 -10.32 -10.74 -21.29
N TYR A 27 -10.35 -11.18 -22.53
CA TYR A 27 -9.17 -11.36 -23.36
C TYR A 27 -9.04 -10.16 -24.31
N VAL A 28 -7.94 -9.43 -24.19
CA VAL A 28 -7.68 -8.19 -24.91
C VAL A 28 -6.60 -8.46 -25.96
N PRO A 29 -6.92 -8.32 -27.26
CA PRO A 29 -5.97 -8.57 -28.33
C PRO A 29 -4.86 -7.51 -28.40
N GLU A 30 -3.90 -7.66 -29.32
CA GLU A 30 -2.75 -6.76 -29.50
C GLU A 30 -3.12 -5.30 -29.71
N SER A 31 -4.26 -5.06 -30.37
CA SER A 31 -4.77 -3.69 -30.56
C SER A 31 -6.29 -3.68 -30.67
N GLY A 32 -6.86 -2.56 -30.29
CA GLY A 32 -8.30 -2.37 -30.41
C GLY A 32 -8.76 -1.02 -29.89
N ARG A 33 -10.06 -0.78 -30.08
CA ARG A 33 -10.76 0.38 -29.54
C ARG A 33 -12.18 -0.02 -29.17
N VAL A 34 -12.67 0.52 -28.07
CA VAL A 34 -14.07 0.38 -27.63
C VAL A 34 -14.58 1.76 -27.25
N GLU A 35 -15.85 2.02 -27.54
CA GLU A 35 -16.48 3.31 -27.30
C GLU A 35 -17.76 3.13 -26.48
N GLY A 36 -18.18 4.19 -25.78
CA GLY A 36 -19.47 4.26 -25.10
C GLY A 36 -19.64 3.32 -23.92
N LEU A 37 -18.55 2.98 -23.20
CA LEU A 37 -18.63 2.10 -22.04
C LEU A 37 -19.14 2.83 -20.81
N SER A 38 -20.00 2.15 -20.03
CA SER A 38 -20.42 2.64 -18.72
C SER A 38 -20.40 1.53 -17.66
N THR A 39 -20.21 1.88 -16.39
CA THR A 39 -20.22 0.94 -15.27
C THR A 39 -21.55 1.02 -14.52
N GLU A 40 -22.17 -0.15 -14.26
CA GLU A 40 -23.41 -0.25 -13.48
C GLU A 40 -23.13 -0.34 -11.97
N SER A 41 -21.97 -0.88 -11.59
CA SER A 41 -21.48 -1.01 -10.23
C SER A 41 -20.03 -0.56 -10.14
N ASP A 42 -19.54 -0.34 -8.93
CA ASP A 42 -18.10 -0.21 -8.70
C ASP A 42 -17.41 -1.49 -9.21
N ALA A 43 -16.19 -1.33 -9.75
CA ALA A 43 -15.41 -2.45 -10.24
C ALA A 43 -13.92 -2.24 -10.02
N VAL A 44 -13.20 -3.33 -9.76
CA VAL A 44 -11.74 -3.40 -9.86
C VAL A 44 -11.38 -4.30 -11.03
N LEU A 45 -10.46 -3.85 -11.86
CA LEU A 45 -9.93 -4.59 -13.00
C LEU A 45 -8.46 -4.87 -12.72
N VAL A 46 -8.05 -6.13 -12.76
CA VAL A 46 -6.65 -6.54 -12.61
C VAL A 46 -6.15 -7.06 -13.95
N TRP A 47 -4.98 -6.61 -14.35
CA TRP A 47 -4.40 -6.87 -15.66
C TRP A 47 -3.22 -7.84 -15.59
N ALA A 48 -3.23 -8.85 -16.46
CA ALA A 48 -2.15 -9.79 -16.65
C ALA A 48 -1.72 -9.77 -18.13
N GLY A 49 -0.42 -9.92 -18.40
CA GLY A 49 0.14 -9.80 -19.75
C GLY A 49 0.60 -8.37 -20.07
N GLY A 50 0.71 -8.03 -21.35
CA GLY A 50 1.27 -6.74 -21.77
C GLY A 50 2.80 -6.77 -21.91
N PRO A 51 3.50 -5.64 -22.13
CA PRO A 51 3.00 -4.27 -22.01
C PRO A 51 2.08 -3.83 -23.17
N SER A 52 1.22 -2.87 -22.89
CA SER A 52 0.39 -2.24 -23.92
C SER A 52 0.22 -0.74 -23.62
N GLN A 53 0.36 0.09 -24.66
CA GLN A 53 -0.01 1.51 -24.59
C GLN A 53 -1.53 1.62 -24.57
N VAL A 54 -2.07 2.40 -23.65
CA VAL A 54 -3.51 2.56 -23.46
C VAL A 54 -3.87 4.03 -23.42
N ASP A 55 -4.88 4.41 -24.20
CA ASP A 55 -5.43 5.76 -24.25
C ASP A 55 -6.90 5.71 -23.86
N ILE A 56 -7.28 6.43 -22.83
CA ILE A 56 -8.63 6.42 -22.25
C ILE A 56 -9.19 7.83 -22.26
N HIS A 57 -10.38 7.97 -22.84
CA HIS A 57 -11.18 9.20 -22.75
C HIS A 57 -12.39 8.93 -21.85
N PHE A 58 -12.54 9.68 -20.79
CA PHE A 58 -13.63 9.49 -19.82
C PHE A 58 -14.23 10.82 -19.37
N ALA A 59 -15.49 10.79 -18.95
CA ALA A 59 -16.15 11.95 -18.38
C ALA A 59 -15.64 12.16 -16.92
N ASP A 60 -15.19 13.37 -16.63
CA ASP A 60 -14.94 13.80 -15.25
C ASP A 60 -16.26 13.79 -14.46
N PRO A 61 -16.35 13.11 -13.33
CA PRO A 61 -17.59 12.97 -12.59
C PRO A 61 -18.09 14.29 -11.99
N THR A 62 -17.23 15.29 -11.86
CA THR A 62 -17.53 16.58 -11.23
C THR A 62 -17.92 17.65 -12.25
N SER A 63 -17.13 17.77 -13.33
CA SER A 63 -17.35 18.80 -14.37
C SER A 63 -18.12 18.28 -15.57
N GLY A 64 -18.16 16.96 -15.80
CA GLY A 64 -18.70 16.34 -17.00
C GLY A 64 -17.80 16.49 -18.23
N GLU A 65 -16.68 17.18 -18.13
CA GLU A 65 -15.71 17.35 -19.23
C GLU A 65 -15.01 16.04 -19.56
N VAL A 66 -14.66 15.90 -20.85
CA VAL A 66 -13.89 14.73 -21.29
C VAL A 66 -12.43 14.91 -20.91
N ARG A 67 -11.90 13.98 -20.13
CA ARG A 67 -10.47 13.87 -19.80
C ARG A 67 -9.82 12.77 -20.58
N GLU A 68 -8.57 12.98 -20.94
CA GLU A 68 -7.70 11.99 -21.55
C GLU A 68 -6.67 11.50 -20.56
N HIS A 69 -6.42 10.19 -20.57
CA HIS A 69 -5.37 9.55 -19.76
C HIS A 69 -4.67 8.48 -20.60
N SER A 70 -3.36 8.69 -20.82
CA SER A 70 -2.52 7.77 -21.58
C SER A 70 -1.41 7.22 -20.73
N PHE A 71 -1.21 5.90 -20.76
CA PHE A 71 -0.18 5.23 -19.96
C PHE A 71 0.21 3.88 -20.55
N GLU A 72 1.38 3.38 -20.15
CA GLU A 72 1.79 2.02 -20.44
C GLU A 72 1.21 1.08 -19.37
N ARG A 73 0.36 0.14 -19.79
CA ARG A 73 -0.22 -0.89 -18.93
C ARG A 73 0.72 -2.06 -18.83
N LEU A 74 1.09 -2.43 -17.61
CA LEU A 74 1.94 -3.56 -17.26
C LEU A 74 1.15 -4.65 -16.54
N SER A 75 1.67 -5.87 -16.56
CA SER A 75 1.13 -6.97 -15.74
C SER A 75 1.14 -6.63 -14.26
N GLY A 76 0.07 -6.94 -13.54
CA GLY A 76 -0.09 -6.63 -12.13
C GLY A 76 -0.60 -5.21 -11.84
N MET A 77 -0.86 -4.41 -12.87
CA MET A 77 -1.59 -3.16 -12.69
C MET A 77 -3.08 -3.41 -12.52
N MET A 78 -3.75 -2.43 -11.89
CA MET A 78 -5.19 -2.45 -11.72
C MET A 78 -5.82 -1.10 -12.06
N ASP A 79 -7.09 -1.15 -12.45
CA ASP A 79 -7.94 0.02 -12.64
C ASP A 79 -9.11 -0.04 -11.66
N LEU A 80 -9.47 1.11 -11.10
CA LEU A 80 -10.65 1.27 -10.24
C LEU A 80 -11.69 2.11 -10.97
N LEU A 81 -12.85 1.52 -11.17
CA LEU A 81 -13.96 2.16 -11.88
C LEU A 81 -15.15 2.33 -10.93
N PRO A 82 -15.46 3.56 -10.50
CA PRO A 82 -16.70 3.85 -9.79
C PRO A 82 -17.94 3.49 -10.61
N ARG A 83 -19.03 3.18 -9.95
CA ARG A 83 -20.33 3.08 -10.63
C ARG A 83 -20.64 4.37 -11.39
N ARG A 84 -21.34 4.25 -12.51
CA ARG A 84 -21.68 5.36 -13.42
C ARG A 84 -20.47 6.03 -14.10
N THR A 85 -19.28 5.40 -14.06
CA THR A 85 -18.15 5.85 -14.87
C THR A 85 -18.53 5.74 -16.35
N ARG A 86 -18.37 6.83 -17.09
CA ARG A 86 -18.57 6.88 -18.54
C ARG A 86 -17.23 6.96 -19.24
N LEU A 87 -16.86 5.90 -19.94
CA LEU A 87 -15.66 5.86 -20.79
C LEU A 87 -16.12 6.11 -22.23
N HIS A 88 -15.73 7.27 -22.75
CA HIS A 88 -16.08 7.64 -24.15
C HIS A 88 -15.36 6.74 -25.13
N SER A 89 -14.08 6.50 -24.91
CA SER A 89 -13.31 5.52 -25.67
C SER A 89 -12.15 4.96 -24.86
N VAL A 90 -11.79 3.72 -25.13
CA VAL A 90 -10.57 3.06 -24.66
C VAL A 90 -9.90 2.47 -25.88
N ALA A 91 -8.70 2.92 -26.21
CA ALA A 91 -7.87 2.37 -27.28
C ALA A 91 -6.61 1.75 -26.68
N TRP A 92 -6.11 0.69 -27.29
CA TRP A 92 -4.89 0.04 -26.82
C TRP A 92 -4.08 -0.52 -28.00
N ARG A 93 -2.76 -0.62 -27.79
CA ARG A 93 -1.81 -1.25 -28.70
C ARG A 93 -0.64 -1.84 -27.92
N GLY A 94 -0.28 -3.08 -28.18
CA GLY A 94 0.86 -3.76 -27.54
C GLY A 94 0.67 -5.27 -27.53
N ARG A 95 1.10 -5.93 -26.49
CA ARG A 95 0.94 -7.38 -26.35
C ARG A 95 -0.46 -7.74 -25.86
N PRO A 96 -0.97 -8.93 -26.21
CA PRO A 96 -2.24 -9.42 -25.69
C PRO A 96 -2.22 -9.44 -24.16
N SER A 97 -3.37 -9.15 -23.57
CA SER A 97 -3.51 -9.13 -22.11
C SER A 97 -4.83 -9.78 -21.68
N VAL A 98 -4.88 -10.15 -20.42
CA VAL A 98 -6.07 -10.66 -19.75
C VAL A 98 -6.47 -9.69 -18.66
N CYS A 99 -7.76 -9.40 -18.60
CA CYS A 99 -8.36 -8.56 -17.58
C CYS A 99 -9.30 -9.40 -16.72
N THR A 100 -9.02 -9.50 -15.44
CA THR A 100 -9.98 -10.04 -14.47
C THR A 100 -10.67 -8.90 -13.77
N SER A 101 -12.00 -8.79 -13.93
CA SER A 101 -12.80 -7.79 -13.25
C SER A 101 -13.62 -8.40 -12.13
N VAL A 102 -13.57 -7.75 -10.96
CA VAL A 102 -14.47 -8.01 -9.82
C VAL A 102 -15.44 -6.85 -9.72
N ASN A 103 -16.73 -7.16 -9.73
CA ASN A 103 -17.80 -6.18 -9.66
C ASN A 103 -18.41 -6.17 -8.26
N PHE A 104 -18.88 -5.01 -7.82
CA PHE A 104 -19.47 -4.79 -6.49
C PHE A 104 -20.93 -4.31 -6.61
N PRO A 105 -21.86 -5.16 -7.07
CA PRO A 105 -23.27 -4.82 -7.10
C PRO A 105 -23.80 -4.59 -5.69
N GLU A 106 -24.73 -3.65 -5.53
CA GLU A 106 -25.30 -3.31 -4.23
C GLU A 106 -25.90 -4.51 -3.53
N ALA A 107 -26.60 -5.38 -4.27
CA ALA A 107 -27.18 -6.61 -3.72
C ALA A 107 -26.12 -7.57 -3.13
N SER A 108 -25.01 -7.77 -3.84
CA SER A 108 -23.88 -8.60 -3.35
C SER A 108 -23.21 -7.99 -2.13
N MET A 109 -23.08 -6.66 -2.11
CA MET A 109 -22.50 -5.95 -0.98
C MET A 109 -23.38 -6.01 0.26
N LEU A 110 -24.70 -5.88 0.12
CA LEU A 110 -25.64 -6.04 1.23
C LEU A 110 -25.64 -7.48 1.80
N ALA A 111 -25.45 -8.47 0.94
CA ALA A 111 -25.34 -9.86 1.37
C ALA A 111 -24.02 -10.16 2.13
N LEU A 112 -22.92 -9.47 1.78
CA LEU A 112 -21.60 -9.65 2.41
C LEU A 112 -21.40 -8.81 3.67
N CYS A 113 -21.92 -7.59 3.65
CA CYS A 113 -21.70 -6.61 4.70
C CYS A 113 -23.05 -6.13 5.20
N SER A 114 -23.62 -6.52 6.25
CA SER A 114 -24.93 -6.10 6.81
C SER A 114 -25.18 -4.56 6.85
N SER A 115 -24.42 -3.77 6.12
CA SER A 115 -24.50 -2.32 5.99
C SER A 115 -24.27 -1.89 4.54
N PRO A 116 -25.06 -0.94 4.00
CA PRO A 116 -24.80 -0.39 2.68
C PRO A 116 -23.43 0.27 2.68
N SER A 117 -22.51 -0.25 1.88
CA SER A 117 -21.20 0.37 1.71
C SER A 117 -21.36 1.69 0.97
N THR A 118 -21.06 2.79 1.63
CA THR A 118 -20.82 4.06 0.97
C THR A 118 -19.61 3.92 0.06
N GLY A 119 -19.82 3.82 -1.26
CA GLY A 119 -18.81 3.87 -2.31
C GLY A 119 -17.46 3.21 -2.00
N LEU A 120 -17.19 2.07 -2.61
CA LEU A 120 -15.91 1.34 -2.47
C LEU A 120 -14.75 2.07 -3.15
N VAL A 121 -15.09 2.95 -4.09
CA VAL A 121 -14.14 3.68 -4.94
C VAL A 121 -14.39 5.18 -4.79
N PRO A 122 -13.34 6.02 -4.87
CA PRO A 122 -13.49 7.46 -4.61
C PRO A 122 -14.50 8.12 -5.54
N GLU A 123 -15.31 9.02 -5.00
CA GLU A 123 -16.21 9.90 -5.78
C GLU A 123 -15.46 10.78 -6.80
N ARG A 124 -14.13 10.76 -6.79
CA ARG A 124 -13.25 11.56 -7.66
C ARG A 124 -13.10 11.05 -9.09
N GLY A 125 -13.78 9.97 -9.43
CA GLY A 125 -13.71 9.37 -10.77
C GLY A 125 -12.80 8.15 -10.85
N PRO A 126 -12.67 7.59 -12.07
CA PRO A 126 -11.90 6.39 -12.31
C PRO A 126 -10.40 6.63 -12.06
N GLN A 127 -9.71 5.58 -11.63
CA GLN A 127 -8.26 5.56 -11.46
C GLN A 127 -7.70 4.42 -12.29
N PHE A 128 -6.63 4.70 -13.04
CA PHE A 128 -6.04 3.75 -13.97
C PHE A 128 -4.57 3.51 -13.66
N GLY A 129 -4.07 2.31 -14.00
CA GLY A 129 -2.66 1.97 -13.90
C GLY A 129 -2.11 1.93 -12.49
N LEU A 130 -2.94 1.67 -11.49
CA LEU A 130 -2.52 1.56 -10.10
C LEU A 130 -1.74 0.26 -9.86
N ILE A 131 -0.83 0.28 -8.89
CA ILE A 131 -0.09 -0.89 -8.44
C ILE A 131 -0.44 -1.15 -6.97
N ASP A 132 -1.12 -2.28 -6.71
CA ASP A 132 -1.44 -2.75 -5.36
C ASP A 132 -1.41 -4.27 -5.32
N ALA A 133 -0.27 -4.82 -4.90
CA ALA A 133 -0.03 -6.26 -4.88
C ALA A 133 -1.04 -7.02 -3.99
N HIS A 134 -1.61 -6.38 -2.96
CA HIS A 134 -2.60 -7.01 -2.09
C HIS A 134 -3.95 -7.20 -2.81
N VAL A 135 -4.39 -6.19 -3.55
CA VAL A 135 -5.60 -6.31 -4.39
C VAL A 135 -5.42 -7.37 -5.46
N VAL A 136 -4.26 -7.36 -6.13
CA VAL A 136 -3.93 -8.34 -7.18
C VAL A 136 -3.97 -9.77 -6.62
N ASP A 137 -3.38 -10.02 -5.44
CA ASP A 137 -3.40 -11.35 -4.79
C ASP A 137 -4.83 -11.79 -4.44
N LEU A 138 -5.63 -10.91 -3.84
CA LEU A 138 -7.02 -11.24 -3.49
C LEU A 138 -7.87 -11.56 -4.73
N VAL A 139 -7.71 -10.79 -5.82
CA VAL A 139 -8.43 -11.04 -7.08
C VAL A 139 -8.00 -12.36 -7.71
N HIS A 140 -6.71 -12.69 -7.74
CA HIS A 140 -6.21 -13.98 -8.25
C HIS A 140 -6.74 -15.15 -7.43
N ARG A 141 -6.81 -15.05 -6.09
CA ARG A 141 -7.40 -16.08 -5.24
C ARG A 141 -8.89 -16.27 -5.53
N LEU A 142 -9.64 -15.19 -5.68
CA LEU A 142 -11.05 -15.27 -6.07
C LEU A 142 -11.22 -15.90 -7.45
N GLN A 143 -10.36 -15.57 -8.42
CA GLN A 143 -10.37 -16.16 -9.75
C GLN A 143 -10.10 -17.67 -9.69
N ALA A 144 -9.08 -18.11 -8.95
CA ALA A 144 -8.76 -19.54 -8.79
C ALA A 144 -9.94 -20.32 -8.19
N GLN A 145 -10.68 -19.74 -7.23
CA GLN A 145 -11.90 -20.34 -6.70
C GLN A 145 -13.00 -20.46 -7.76
N ALA A 146 -13.19 -19.43 -8.58
CA ALA A 146 -14.22 -19.41 -9.61
C ALA A 146 -13.91 -20.37 -10.78
N GLU A 147 -12.62 -20.58 -11.07
CA GLU A 147 -12.15 -21.54 -12.09
C GLU A 147 -12.16 -23.01 -11.58
N GLY A 148 -12.44 -23.21 -10.30
CA GLY A 148 -12.48 -24.54 -9.69
C GLY A 148 -11.12 -25.21 -9.52
N GLN A 149 -10.02 -24.45 -9.64
CA GLN A 149 -8.66 -24.98 -9.49
C GLN A 149 -8.39 -25.45 -8.06
N GLU A 150 -8.92 -24.71 -7.06
CA GLU A 150 -8.83 -25.03 -5.64
C GLU A 150 -10.10 -24.55 -4.94
N TYR A 151 -11.10 -25.41 -4.76
CA TYR A 151 -12.35 -24.98 -4.10
C TYR A 151 -12.32 -25.22 -2.59
N PHE A 152 -12.19 -24.17 -1.81
CA PHE A 152 -12.21 -24.19 -0.33
C PHE A 152 -13.58 -23.92 0.30
N GLY A 153 -14.63 -23.85 -0.51
CA GLY A 153 -16.01 -23.69 -0.07
C GLY A 153 -16.50 -22.25 0.08
N ALA A 154 -17.80 -22.12 0.28
CA ALA A 154 -18.53 -20.85 0.28
C ALA A 154 -17.98 -19.83 1.29
N VAL A 155 -17.63 -20.28 2.50
CA VAL A 155 -17.11 -19.40 3.57
C VAL A 155 -15.80 -18.74 3.17
N TYR A 156 -14.91 -19.48 2.50
CA TYR A 156 -13.64 -18.95 2.04
C TYR A 156 -13.84 -17.88 0.95
N VAL A 157 -14.69 -18.15 -0.04
CA VAL A 157 -15.03 -17.22 -1.11
C VAL A 157 -15.66 -15.93 -0.55
N GLN A 158 -16.61 -16.05 0.39
CA GLN A 158 -17.22 -14.90 1.06
C GLN A 158 -16.18 -14.09 1.85
N SER A 159 -15.27 -14.77 2.56
CA SER A 159 -14.20 -14.12 3.32
C SER A 159 -13.24 -13.34 2.44
N LEU A 160 -12.83 -13.91 1.29
CA LEU A 160 -12.00 -13.20 0.29
C LEU A 160 -12.73 -11.99 -0.30
N SER A 161 -14.02 -12.16 -0.63
CA SER A 161 -14.86 -11.08 -1.17
C SER A 161 -15.02 -9.94 -0.16
N LEU A 162 -15.24 -10.26 1.11
CA LEU A 162 -15.33 -9.28 2.19
C LEU A 162 -13.99 -8.60 2.44
N ALA A 163 -12.89 -9.35 2.44
CA ALA A 163 -11.54 -8.80 2.59
C ALA A 163 -11.20 -7.81 1.48
N LEU A 164 -11.50 -8.15 0.21
CA LEU A 164 -11.30 -7.27 -0.93
C LEU A 164 -12.14 -6.00 -0.82
N ALA A 165 -13.44 -6.13 -0.54
CA ALA A 165 -14.35 -5.00 -0.39
C ALA A 165 -13.93 -4.07 0.76
N SER A 166 -13.60 -4.63 1.92
CA SER A 166 -13.16 -3.87 3.10
C SER A 166 -11.83 -3.15 2.84
N TYR A 167 -10.88 -3.83 2.19
CA TYR A 167 -9.60 -3.23 1.85
C TYR A 167 -9.75 -2.07 0.85
N LEU A 168 -10.53 -2.27 -0.23
CA LEU A 168 -10.77 -1.22 -1.22
C LEU A 168 -11.48 -0.01 -0.60
N SER A 169 -12.51 -0.24 0.22
CA SER A 169 -13.23 0.83 0.93
C SER A 169 -12.29 1.62 1.86
N ALA A 170 -11.46 0.94 2.65
CA ALA A 170 -10.52 1.57 3.56
C ALA A 170 -9.37 2.29 2.82
N ARG A 171 -8.92 1.76 1.69
CA ARG A 171 -7.75 2.26 0.95
C ARG A 171 -8.10 3.32 -0.08
N TYR A 172 -9.23 3.14 -0.76
CA TYR A 172 -9.62 3.92 -1.94
C TYR A 172 -11.02 4.56 -1.81
N GLY A 173 -11.86 4.16 -0.85
CA GLY A 173 -13.22 4.67 -0.66
C GLY A 173 -13.30 6.14 -0.25
N ALA A 174 -14.49 6.69 -0.20
CA ALA A 174 -14.76 8.09 0.14
C ALA A 174 -14.16 8.52 1.50
N GLY A 175 -14.14 7.59 2.47
CA GLY A 175 -13.48 7.76 3.78
C GLY A 175 -11.95 7.61 3.77
N ALA A 176 -11.36 7.12 2.67
CA ALA A 176 -9.92 6.92 2.57
C ALA A 176 -9.10 8.21 2.69
N LYS A 177 -9.69 9.37 2.40
CA LYS A 177 -9.06 10.67 2.67
C LYS A 177 -8.86 10.94 4.17
N ALA A 178 -9.79 10.57 5.01
CA ALA A 178 -9.61 10.65 6.45
C ALA A 178 -8.56 9.61 6.90
N ALA A 179 -8.59 8.40 6.34
CA ALA A 179 -7.60 7.36 6.59
C ALA A 179 -6.24 7.64 5.91
N LEU A 180 -6.20 8.28 4.73
CA LEU A 180 -4.97 8.76 4.07
C LEU A 180 -4.44 10.06 4.70
N SER A 181 -5.30 10.91 5.24
CA SER A 181 -4.89 12.00 6.12
C SER A 181 -4.27 11.47 7.42
N LEU A 182 -4.78 10.34 7.93
CA LEU A 182 -4.15 9.57 9.00
C LEU A 182 -2.90 8.79 8.53
N ARG A 183 -2.76 8.50 7.23
CA ARG A 183 -1.58 7.85 6.62
C ARG A 183 -0.51 8.81 6.13
N ASN A 184 -0.89 10.05 5.81
CA ASN A 184 0.00 11.21 5.69
C ASN A 184 0.15 11.92 7.05
N ALA A 185 -0.38 11.34 8.13
CA ALA A 185 -0.07 11.75 9.47
C ALA A 185 1.44 11.57 9.66
N SER A 186 2.17 12.64 9.49
CA SER A 186 3.48 12.77 10.10
C SER A 186 3.28 12.60 11.61
N LEU A 187 4.24 12.00 12.29
CA LEU A 187 4.24 12.02 13.76
C LEU A 187 3.96 13.44 14.23
N SER A 188 2.96 13.62 15.08
CA SER A 188 2.66 14.94 15.66
C SER A 188 3.87 15.47 16.43
N SER A 189 3.93 16.77 16.67
CA SER A 189 5.01 17.37 17.47
C SER A 189 5.10 16.73 18.88
N SER A 190 3.96 16.39 19.49
CA SER A 190 3.92 15.69 20.77
C SER A 190 4.45 14.27 20.69
N GLN A 191 4.11 13.51 19.63
CA GLN A 191 4.63 12.16 19.40
C GLN A 191 6.13 12.17 19.11
N ARG A 192 6.63 13.14 18.34
CA ARG A 192 8.07 13.31 18.13
C ARG A 192 8.80 13.57 19.43
N ALA A 193 8.33 14.53 20.24
CA ALA A 193 8.92 14.85 21.53
C ALA A 193 8.89 13.65 22.50
N GLN A 194 7.82 12.84 22.48
CA GLN A 194 7.72 11.62 23.27
C GLN A 194 8.75 10.58 22.85
N ILE A 195 8.95 10.37 21.55
CA ILE A 195 9.95 9.44 21.01
C ILE A 195 11.37 9.93 21.37
N GLU A 196 11.67 11.21 21.15
CA GLU A 196 12.97 11.81 21.47
C GLU A 196 13.30 11.65 22.95
N LYS A 197 12.36 12.00 23.81
CA LYS A 197 12.52 11.85 25.28
C LYS A 197 12.75 10.39 25.69
N PHE A 198 12.00 9.46 25.11
CA PHE A 198 12.19 8.03 25.38
C PHE A 198 13.56 7.55 24.92
N VAL A 199 13.95 7.85 23.67
CA VAL A 199 15.25 7.43 23.14
C VAL A 199 16.39 8.00 23.97
N ASP A 200 16.34 9.27 24.34
CA ASP A 200 17.40 9.91 25.14
C ASP A 200 17.50 9.35 26.56
N GLY A 201 16.36 8.97 27.16
CA GLY A 201 16.32 8.33 28.49
C GLY A 201 16.80 6.88 28.46
N GLU A 202 16.53 6.15 27.40
CA GLU A 202 16.72 4.70 27.33
C GLU A 202 17.91 4.27 26.43
N LEU A 203 18.85 5.17 26.09
CA LEU A 203 19.95 4.87 25.17
C LEU A 203 20.82 3.69 25.59
N SER A 204 20.95 3.44 26.92
CA SER A 204 21.69 2.30 27.48
C SER A 204 20.90 1.00 27.48
N SER A 205 19.57 1.08 27.34
CA SER A 205 18.67 -0.07 27.39
C SER A 205 18.55 -0.76 26.04
N ASN A 206 18.12 -2.03 26.09
CA ASN A 206 17.82 -2.78 24.88
C ASN A 206 16.34 -2.63 24.53
N PHE A 207 16.00 -1.65 23.71
CA PHE A 207 14.67 -1.47 23.14
C PHE A 207 14.72 -1.58 21.62
N GLY A 208 13.59 -1.94 21.02
CA GLY A 208 13.48 -2.16 19.59
C GLY A 208 12.38 -1.32 18.92
N LEU A 209 12.14 -1.64 17.67
CA LEU A 209 11.11 -1.00 16.84
C LEU A 209 9.70 -1.15 17.44
N VAL A 210 9.42 -2.30 18.06
CA VAL A 210 8.11 -2.60 18.67
C VAL A 210 7.85 -1.67 19.85
N ASP A 211 8.86 -1.41 20.67
CA ASP A 211 8.75 -0.53 21.85
C ASP A 211 8.47 0.91 21.42
N LEU A 212 9.24 1.41 20.42
CA LEU A 212 9.05 2.76 19.88
C LEU A 212 7.68 2.93 19.20
N ALA A 213 7.21 1.92 18.47
CA ALA A 213 5.89 1.94 17.84
C ALA A 213 4.76 1.93 18.87
N GLY A 214 4.92 1.15 19.92
CA GLY A 214 3.99 1.05 21.06
C GLY A 214 3.78 2.37 21.80
N LEU A 215 4.85 3.18 21.96
CA LEU A 215 4.77 4.50 22.61
C LEU A 215 3.74 5.43 21.98
N VAL A 216 3.56 5.32 20.66
CA VAL A 216 2.69 6.22 19.89
C VAL A 216 1.47 5.52 19.30
N GLY A 217 1.24 4.24 19.69
CA GLY A 217 0.05 3.47 19.33
C GLY A 217 0.00 3.01 17.87
N TYR A 218 1.16 2.79 17.23
CA TYR A 218 1.24 2.31 15.86
C TYR A 218 1.78 0.88 15.75
N SER A 219 1.43 0.20 14.64
CA SER A 219 2.14 -1.04 14.28
C SER A 219 3.59 -0.72 13.85
N PRO A 220 4.56 -1.65 14.04
CA PRO A 220 5.96 -1.44 13.67
C PRO A 220 6.18 -0.99 12.23
N ASP A 221 5.46 -1.58 11.26
CA ASP A 221 5.57 -1.22 9.85
C ASP A 221 5.03 0.19 9.55
N HIS A 222 3.91 0.55 10.17
CA HIS A 222 3.34 1.88 10.02
C HIS A 222 4.25 2.92 10.69
N PHE A 223 4.72 2.65 11.91
CA PHE A 223 5.65 3.50 12.62
C PHE A 223 6.94 3.75 11.83
N SER A 224 7.56 2.71 11.26
CA SER A 224 8.79 2.85 10.46
C SER A 224 8.65 3.85 9.31
N ARG A 225 7.50 3.84 8.62
CA ARG A 225 7.21 4.78 7.52
C ARG A 225 7.02 6.20 8.03
N LEU A 226 6.21 6.38 9.07
CA LEU A 226 5.97 7.69 9.70
C LEU A 226 7.25 8.28 10.28
N PHE A 227 8.06 7.45 10.94
CA PHE A 227 9.33 7.85 11.51
C PHE A 227 10.31 8.31 10.45
N LYS A 228 10.48 7.52 9.36
CA LYS A 228 11.36 7.89 8.24
C LYS A 228 10.94 9.21 7.59
N HIS A 229 9.65 9.44 7.46
CA HIS A 229 9.11 10.70 6.94
C HIS A 229 9.40 11.87 7.89
N ALA A 230 9.24 11.67 9.20
CA ALA A 230 9.36 12.73 10.21
C ALA A 230 10.80 13.08 10.57
N PHE A 231 11.71 12.07 10.60
CA PHE A 231 13.10 12.22 11.03
C PHE A 231 14.12 12.07 9.89
N HIS A 232 13.66 11.82 8.65
CA HIS A 232 14.47 11.62 7.44
C HIS A 232 15.51 10.48 7.54
N GLN A 233 15.31 9.56 8.50
CA GLN A 233 16.16 8.40 8.74
C GLN A 233 15.34 7.27 9.37
N THR A 234 15.84 6.03 9.31
CA THR A 234 15.16 4.91 9.97
C THR A 234 15.26 5.01 11.49
N PRO A 235 14.32 4.38 12.26
CA PRO A 235 14.41 4.34 13.73
C PRO A 235 15.77 3.84 14.22
N TYR A 236 16.29 2.76 13.62
CA TYR A 236 17.60 2.21 13.96
C TYR A 236 18.74 3.23 13.74
N GLN A 237 18.75 3.91 12.60
CA GLN A 237 19.77 4.93 12.29
C GLN A 237 19.71 6.11 13.27
N TYR A 238 18.51 6.50 13.67
CA TYR A 238 18.30 7.57 14.65
C TYR A 238 18.86 7.19 16.02
N VAL A 239 18.49 6.03 16.55
CA VAL A 239 19.00 5.53 17.86
C VAL A 239 20.52 5.40 17.82
N LEU A 240 21.06 4.85 16.74
CA LEU A 240 22.50 4.71 16.56
C LEU A 240 23.22 6.08 16.57
N SER A 241 22.65 7.08 15.89
CA SER A 241 23.19 8.45 15.90
C SER A 241 23.21 9.04 17.30
N ARG A 242 22.09 8.91 18.06
CA ARG A 242 21.99 9.40 19.44
C ARG A 242 22.98 8.70 20.37
N ARG A 243 23.18 7.39 20.23
CA ARG A 243 24.18 6.62 20.98
C ARG A 243 25.60 7.11 20.69
N ILE A 244 25.93 7.42 19.44
CA ILE A 244 27.25 7.97 19.07
C ILE A 244 27.44 9.39 19.62
N GLU A 245 26.43 10.25 19.53
CA GLU A 245 26.47 11.59 20.12
C GLU A 245 26.72 11.54 21.62
N ARG A 246 26.06 10.64 22.35
CA ARG A 246 26.33 10.41 23.77
C ARG A 246 27.74 9.89 24.01
N ALA A 247 28.23 8.97 23.19
CA ALA A 247 29.60 8.47 23.28
C ALA A 247 30.63 9.60 23.06
N MET A 248 30.40 10.49 22.09
CA MET A 248 31.25 11.66 21.86
C MET A 248 31.32 12.59 23.08
N ALA A 249 30.20 12.81 23.76
CA ALA A 249 30.17 13.60 25.00
C ALA A 249 30.94 12.91 26.13
N MET A 250 30.77 11.60 26.30
CA MET A 250 31.45 10.83 27.37
C MET A 250 32.96 10.65 27.11
N LEU A 251 33.39 10.64 25.84
CA LEU A 251 34.83 10.56 25.50
C LEU A 251 35.67 11.74 25.99
N ARG A 252 35.04 12.85 26.39
CA ARG A 252 35.71 14.00 27.02
C ARG A 252 36.16 13.71 28.44
N ASP A 253 35.58 12.71 29.11
CA ASP A 253 36.01 12.25 30.42
C ASP A 253 37.08 11.14 30.25
N GLU A 254 38.33 11.49 30.49
CA GLU A 254 39.46 10.57 30.35
C GLU A 254 39.47 9.43 31.38
N ARG A 255 38.69 9.55 32.44
CA ARG A 255 38.58 8.51 33.50
C ARG A 255 37.79 7.29 33.03
N LEU A 256 36.91 7.45 32.03
CA LEU A 256 36.11 6.35 31.53
C LEU A 256 36.85 5.59 30.45
N SER A 257 36.89 4.28 30.53
CA SER A 257 37.39 3.42 29.47
C SER A 257 36.43 3.42 28.28
N ILE A 258 36.95 3.14 27.08
CA ILE A 258 36.09 3.06 25.86
C ILE A 258 35.09 1.92 25.97
N ALA A 259 35.42 0.86 26.73
CA ALA A 259 34.51 -0.26 27.01
C ALA A 259 33.33 0.16 27.87
N GLU A 260 33.59 0.92 28.95
CA GLU A 260 32.54 1.47 29.83
C GLU A 260 31.63 2.43 29.05
N ILE A 261 32.19 3.31 28.24
CA ILE A 261 31.43 4.20 27.38
C ILE A 261 30.53 3.40 26.39
N ALA A 262 31.07 2.32 25.83
CA ALA A 262 30.27 1.49 24.92
C ALA A 262 29.02 0.94 25.61
N LEU A 263 29.18 0.37 26.81
CA LEU A 263 28.05 -0.19 27.56
C LEU A 263 27.09 0.91 28.02
N ALA A 264 27.59 2.04 28.52
CA ALA A 264 26.77 3.17 28.97
C ALA A 264 25.95 3.81 27.82
N CYS A 265 26.40 3.67 26.56
CA CYS A 265 25.72 4.13 25.37
C CYS A 265 24.85 3.05 24.70
N GLY A 266 24.71 1.85 25.28
CA GLY A 266 23.86 0.77 24.76
C GLY A 266 24.47 -0.02 23.61
N PHE A 267 25.80 -0.01 23.45
CA PHE A 267 26.49 -0.91 22.56
C PHE A 267 26.81 -2.24 23.28
N SER A 268 26.74 -3.34 22.54
CA SER A 268 27.00 -4.66 23.11
C SER A 268 28.46 -4.85 23.60
N ASN A 269 29.40 -4.12 22.99
CA ASN A 269 30.83 -4.16 23.34
C ASN A 269 31.58 -2.99 22.71
N GLN A 270 32.86 -2.82 23.08
CA GLN A 270 33.76 -1.79 22.55
C GLN A 270 33.95 -1.89 21.02
N GLY A 271 34.04 -3.11 20.47
CA GLY A 271 34.21 -3.32 19.02
C GLY A 271 33.01 -2.80 18.21
N HIS A 272 31.80 -3.05 18.71
CA HIS A 272 30.56 -2.53 18.12
C HIS A 272 30.52 -1.00 18.12
N LEU A 273 30.84 -0.36 19.27
CA LEU A 273 31.00 1.10 19.34
C LEU A 273 32.03 1.58 18.33
N THR A 274 33.25 0.98 18.32
CA THR A 274 34.35 1.42 17.46
C THR A 274 33.98 1.41 15.98
N THR A 275 33.32 0.34 15.52
CA THR A 275 32.86 0.20 14.13
C THR A 275 31.81 1.24 13.77
N ALA A 276 30.77 1.39 14.61
CA ALA A 276 29.70 2.35 14.39
C ALA A 276 30.21 3.80 14.43
N PHE A 277 31.06 4.11 15.41
CA PHE A 277 31.65 5.43 15.60
C PHE A 277 32.54 5.83 14.40
N LYS A 278 33.44 4.93 13.96
CA LYS A 278 34.31 5.17 12.80
C LYS A 278 33.48 5.39 11.54
N ARG A 279 32.42 4.61 11.34
CA ARG A 279 31.50 4.77 10.19
C ARG A 279 30.82 6.14 10.18
N ARG A 280 30.50 6.69 11.34
CA ARG A 280 29.77 7.97 11.48
C ARG A 280 30.68 9.19 11.49
N THR A 281 31.86 9.10 12.11
CA THR A 281 32.77 10.23 12.37
C THR A 281 34.05 10.22 11.53
N GLY A 282 34.31 9.12 10.82
CA GLY A 282 35.56 8.91 10.06
C GLY A 282 36.76 8.51 10.90
N THR A 283 36.65 8.50 12.24
CA THR A 283 37.77 8.22 13.16
C THR A 283 37.35 7.25 14.27
N THR A 284 38.31 6.62 14.96
CA THR A 284 38.00 5.73 16.09
C THR A 284 37.73 6.53 17.37
N PRO A 285 36.99 5.97 18.35
CA PRO A 285 36.76 6.63 19.64
C PRO A 285 38.06 7.01 20.35
N GLY A 286 39.07 6.13 20.34
CA GLY A 286 40.38 6.41 20.93
C GLY A 286 41.18 7.55 20.24
N ALA A 287 41.08 7.63 18.91
CA ALA A 287 41.68 8.74 18.19
C ALA A 287 40.91 10.06 18.37
N TYR A 288 39.57 9.97 18.50
CA TYR A 288 38.72 11.13 18.78
C TYR A 288 38.98 11.74 20.16
N ARG A 289 39.22 10.91 21.19
CA ARG A 289 39.56 11.36 22.58
C ARG A 289 40.84 12.17 22.64
N LYS A 290 41.81 11.87 21.76
CA LYS A 290 43.16 12.53 21.75
C LYS A 290 43.16 13.87 21.00
N ARG A 291 42.03 14.28 20.45
CA ARG A 291 41.85 15.59 19.79
C ARG A 291 41.40 16.64 20.78
#